data_48a3f5e9148a6a9a24b1663c4b835e74
#
_entry.id   48a3f5e9148a6a9a24b1663c4b835e74
#
_cell.length_a   1.000
_cell.length_b   1.000
_cell.length_c   1.000
_cell.angle_alpha   90.00
_cell.angle_beta   90.00
_cell.angle_gamma   90.00
#
_symmetry.space_group_name_H-M   'P 1'
#
loop_
_entity.id
_entity.type
_entity.pdbx_description
1 polymer ?
#
loop_
_entity_poly.entity_id
_entity_poly.type
_entity_poly.pdbx_seq_one_letter_code
_entity_poly.pdbx_strand_id
1 'polypeptide(L)'
;MEQSKDFLATRPIGRLLLQLSLPTVAAQLINMLYNVVDRIYIGHIPGEGALALTGVGVCMPLILIISAFAALVGNGGAPRASIALGKKRTAEAEQILGNCFVTQLLVSAVLTAVVLIWNRPLLLAFGASSNTIDYSAAYMNLYALGTVFVQLTLGMNAFITAQGFAKVGMLSVLIGAVANTALDPLFIFGFHMGVRGAALATVLSQGLSCLWVLSFLLGKKTFIRIRRCNLRLHAKVILPCLALGSALFVMQASESVISVCFNTSLLKYGSDLAVGAMTILTSVMQFAMLPLQGLAQGAQPIISYNYGAGNSNRVRRAYRLLLTYSVCYAMLFCLLIQLFPGVFAAIFTSNAELLAFTKPMLRIYTLALGLFGIQIACQMTFTALGNAKASIIVAVMRKFILLLPLIYMMPHLYTADLTKAVFMAEPVADVLAVAFTGVLFFFEFRKALRAMPKSEKKS
;
A
#
# COMPACT_ATOMS: atom_id res chain seq x y z
N MET A 1 1.19 -15.44 -26.42
CA MET A 1 -0.15 -14.94 -26.78
C MET A 1 -0.10 -13.41 -26.68
N GLU A 2 -0.19 -12.74 -27.80
CA GLU A 2 -0.35 -11.28 -27.87
C GLU A 2 -1.71 -10.91 -27.24
N GLN A 3 -1.70 -10.17 -26.14
CA GLN A 3 -2.95 -9.67 -25.57
C GLN A 3 -3.46 -8.56 -26.50
N SER A 4 -4.67 -8.73 -27.05
CA SER A 4 -5.31 -7.66 -27.80
C SER A 4 -5.55 -6.46 -26.89
N LYS A 5 -5.42 -5.23 -27.41
CA LYS A 5 -5.61 -3.98 -26.63
C LYS A 5 -6.98 -3.93 -25.92
N ASP A 6 -7.96 -4.68 -26.41
CA ASP A 6 -9.35 -4.67 -25.92
C ASP A 6 -9.69 -5.83 -24.96
N PHE A 7 -8.71 -6.64 -24.51
CA PHE A 7 -8.99 -7.81 -23.67
C PHE A 7 -9.68 -7.45 -22.34
N LEU A 8 -9.43 -6.25 -21.80
CA LEU A 8 -10.10 -5.73 -20.61
C LEU A 8 -11.60 -5.45 -20.84
N ALA A 9 -11.99 -5.16 -22.09
CA ALA A 9 -13.38 -4.95 -22.46
C ALA A 9 -14.11 -6.24 -22.88
N THR A 10 -13.42 -7.27 -23.35
CA THR A 10 -14.03 -8.41 -24.01
C THR A 10 -14.09 -9.67 -23.17
N ARG A 11 -13.06 -9.97 -22.36
CA ARG A 11 -13.00 -11.20 -21.56
C ARG A 11 -14.05 -11.24 -20.45
N PRO A 12 -14.50 -12.45 -20.02
CA PRO A 12 -15.39 -12.61 -18.86
C PRO A 12 -14.78 -12.00 -17.60
N ILE A 13 -15.54 -11.17 -16.90
CA ILE A 13 -15.01 -10.35 -15.78
C ILE A 13 -14.50 -11.20 -14.63
N GLY A 14 -15.20 -12.29 -14.26
CA GLY A 14 -14.75 -13.15 -13.16
C GLY A 14 -13.37 -13.77 -13.44
N ARG A 15 -13.16 -14.32 -14.66
CA ARG A 15 -11.87 -14.87 -15.09
C ARG A 15 -10.79 -13.79 -15.15
N LEU A 16 -11.15 -12.61 -15.67
CA LEU A 16 -10.25 -11.48 -15.77
C LEU A 16 -9.82 -10.96 -14.40
N LEU A 17 -10.75 -10.85 -13.45
CA LEU A 17 -10.49 -10.45 -12.09
C LEU A 17 -9.49 -11.40 -11.41
N LEU A 18 -9.72 -12.70 -11.49
CA LEU A 18 -8.79 -13.70 -10.93
C LEU A 18 -7.42 -13.64 -11.63
N GLN A 19 -7.40 -13.51 -12.96
CA GLN A 19 -6.15 -13.44 -13.75
C GLN A 19 -5.29 -12.22 -13.37
N LEU A 20 -5.90 -11.11 -12.97
CA LEU A 20 -5.19 -9.90 -12.57
C LEU A 20 -4.92 -9.85 -11.06
N SER A 21 -5.86 -10.34 -10.24
CA SER A 21 -5.73 -10.29 -8.78
C SER A 21 -4.76 -11.32 -8.22
N LEU A 22 -4.67 -12.53 -8.78
CA LEU A 22 -3.74 -13.53 -8.27
C LEU A 22 -2.27 -13.07 -8.32
N PRO A 23 -1.78 -12.50 -9.45
CA PRO A 23 -0.42 -11.96 -9.48
C PRO A 23 -0.22 -10.77 -8.53
N THR A 24 -1.22 -9.89 -8.38
CA THR A 24 -1.08 -8.75 -7.46
C THR A 24 -1.11 -9.18 -6.00
N VAL A 25 -1.92 -10.16 -5.62
CA VAL A 25 -1.88 -10.78 -4.29
C VAL A 25 -0.53 -11.45 -4.05
N ALA A 26 -0.04 -12.23 -5.02
CA ALA A 26 1.28 -12.87 -4.92
C ALA A 26 2.40 -11.83 -4.75
N ALA A 27 2.34 -10.71 -5.48
CA ALA A 27 3.31 -9.62 -5.32
C ALA A 27 3.30 -9.03 -3.90
N GLN A 28 2.13 -8.83 -3.28
CA GLN A 28 2.03 -8.34 -1.91
C GLN A 28 2.64 -9.34 -0.90
N LEU A 29 2.35 -10.64 -1.07
CA LEU A 29 2.92 -11.68 -0.21
C LEU A 29 4.43 -11.79 -0.37
N ILE A 30 4.95 -11.77 -1.60
CA ILE A 30 6.39 -11.77 -1.88
C ILE A 30 7.07 -10.56 -1.23
N ASN A 31 6.46 -9.38 -1.37
CA ASN A 31 6.97 -8.14 -0.77
C ASN A 31 7.05 -8.23 0.76
N MET A 32 6.04 -8.82 1.40
CA MET A 32 6.07 -9.05 2.84
C MET A 32 7.15 -10.05 3.24
N LEU A 33 7.24 -11.19 2.54
CA LEU A 33 8.20 -12.25 2.85
C LEU A 33 9.65 -11.75 2.75
N TYR A 34 9.99 -11.01 1.69
CA TYR A 34 11.37 -10.51 1.57
C TYR A 34 11.70 -9.50 2.67
N ASN A 35 10.76 -8.64 3.10
CA ASN A 35 10.99 -7.73 4.23
C ASN A 35 11.25 -8.48 5.55
N VAL A 36 10.60 -9.63 5.75
CA VAL A 36 10.86 -10.49 6.92
C VAL A 36 12.25 -11.11 6.83
N VAL A 37 12.63 -11.63 5.66
CA VAL A 37 13.95 -12.26 5.42
C VAL A 37 15.08 -11.25 5.62
N ASP A 38 14.96 -10.04 5.06
CA ASP A 38 15.92 -8.95 5.25
C ASP A 38 16.15 -8.63 6.74
N ARG A 39 15.08 -8.53 7.52
CA ARG A 39 15.16 -8.30 8.98
C ARG A 39 15.82 -9.48 9.72
N ILE A 40 15.59 -10.70 9.27
CA ILE A 40 16.27 -11.89 9.85
C ILE A 40 17.77 -11.76 9.63
N TYR A 41 18.22 -11.45 8.42
CA TYR A 41 19.65 -11.28 8.15
C TYR A 41 20.28 -10.15 8.95
N ILE A 42 19.62 -8.98 9.04
CA ILE A 42 20.08 -7.83 9.83
C ILE A 42 20.19 -8.22 11.33
N GLY A 43 19.19 -8.93 11.86
CA GLY A 43 19.19 -9.37 13.27
C GLY A 43 20.29 -10.39 13.62
N HIS A 44 20.84 -11.07 12.62
CA HIS A 44 21.93 -12.06 12.80
C HIS A 44 23.33 -11.49 12.51
N ILE A 45 23.49 -10.17 12.37
CA ILE A 45 24.82 -9.54 12.26
C ILE A 45 25.61 -9.82 13.55
N PRO A 46 26.82 -10.41 13.45
CA PRO A 46 27.60 -10.79 14.62
C PRO A 46 27.94 -9.59 15.50
N GLY A 47 27.64 -9.68 16.80
CA GLY A 47 27.94 -8.66 17.80
C GLY A 47 27.03 -7.43 17.82
N GLU A 48 26.36 -7.09 16.71
CA GLU A 48 25.62 -5.83 16.52
C GLU A 48 24.16 -6.03 16.10
N GLY A 49 23.71 -7.26 15.88
CA GLY A 49 22.42 -7.56 15.25
C GLY A 49 21.22 -6.91 15.90
N ALA A 50 21.15 -6.89 17.23
CA ALA A 50 20.03 -6.27 17.96
C ALA A 50 19.99 -4.74 17.77
N LEU A 51 21.13 -4.05 17.86
CA LEU A 51 21.24 -2.61 17.63
C LEU A 51 20.99 -2.25 16.16
N ALA A 52 21.52 -3.06 15.25
CA ALA A 52 21.32 -2.94 13.82
C ALA A 52 19.84 -3.05 13.44
N LEU A 53 19.17 -4.09 13.94
CA LEU A 53 17.74 -4.32 13.69
C LEU A 53 16.87 -3.17 14.25
N THR A 54 17.19 -2.70 15.46
CA THR A 54 16.52 -1.55 16.07
C THR A 54 16.77 -0.29 15.24
N GLY A 55 18.02 -0.05 14.82
CA GLY A 55 18.38 1.10 13.99
C GLY A 55 17.65 1.12 12.64
N VAL A 56 17.56 -0.02 11.95
CA VAL A 56 16.78 -0.13 10.71
C VAL A 56 15.29 0.04 10.97
N GLY A 57 14.80 -0.44 12.12
CA GLY A 57 13.42 -0.22 12.56
C GLY A 57 13.03 1.25 12.63
N VAL A 58 13.94 2.11 13.12
CA VAL A 58 13.74 3.57 13.18
C VAL A 58 13.68 4.21 11.78
N CYS A 59 14.29 3.61 10.75
CA CYS A 59 14.21 4.08 9.37
C CYS A 59 12.84 3.83 8.72
N MET A 60 12.04 2.89 9.26
CA MET A 60 10.78 2.46 8.65
C MET A 60 9.77 3.60 8.38
N PRO A 61 9.52 4.55 9.30
CA PRO A 61 8.61 5.65 9.01
C PRO A 61 9.06 6.51 7.82
N LEU A 62 10.37 6.75 7.66
CA LEU A 62 10.91 7.47 6.51
C LEU A 62 10.74 6.69 5.21
N ILE A 63 10.98 5.38 5.23
CA ILE A 63 10.78 4.48 4.08
C ILE A 63 9.30 4.45 3.67
N LEU A 64 8.37 4.43 4.63
CA LEU A 64 6.93 4.50 4.37
C LEU A 64 6.53 5.83 3.74
N ILE A 65 7.09 6.96 4.20
CA ILE A 65 6.86 8.28 3.59
C ILE A 65 7.37 8.30 2.15
N ILE A 66 8.57 7.79 1.89
CA ILE A 66 9.12 7.67 0.53
C ILE A 66 8.17 6.85 -0.36
N SER A 67 7.69 5.71 0.13
CA SER A 67 6.75 4.85 -0.60
C SER A 67 5.39 5.52 -0.81
N ALA A 68 4.92 6.33 0.16
CA ALA A 68 3.69 7.09 0.03
C ALA A 68 3.75 8.12 -1.11
N PHE A 69 4.90 8.78 -1.32
CA PHE A 69 5.10 9.68 -2.46
C PHE A 69 5.08 8.91 -3.80
N ALA A 70 5.66 7.70 -3.84
CA ALA A 70 5.54 6.85 -5.04
C ALA A 70 4.09 6.48 -5.33
N ALA A 71 3.32 6.14 -4.31
CA ALA A 71 1.90 5.84 -4.40
C ALA A 71 1.07 7.07 -4.83
N LEU A 72 1.40 8.27 -4.31
CA LEU A 72 0.75 9.53 -4.68
C LEU A 72 0.75 9.73 -6.20
N VAL A 73 1.88 9.56 -6.84
CA VAL A 73 2.03 9.79 -8.28
C VAL A 73 1.57 8.57 -9.09
N GLY A 74 2.05 7.37 -8.73
CA GLY A 74 1.78 6.15 -9.47
C GLY A 74 0.32 5.72 -9.42
N ASN A 75 -0.24 5.58 -8.22
CA ASN A 75 -1.64 5.14 -8.06
C ASN A 75 -2.66 6.25 -8.36
N GLY A 76 -2.22 7.50 -8.47
CA GLY A 76 -3.07 8.58 -8.96
C GLY A 76 -3.10 8.65 -10.49
N GLY A 77 -1.95 8.44 -11.14
CA GLY A 77 -1.81 8.49 -12.61
C GLY A 77 -2.33 7.23 -13.32
N ALA A 78 -2.04 6.06 -12.78
CA ALA A 78 -2.34 4.77 -13.40
C ALA A 78 -3.85 4.56 -13.71
N PRO A 79 -4.82 4.83 -12.80
CA PRO A 79 -6.24 4.75 -13.12
C PRO A 79 -6.65 5.70 -14.23
N ARG A 80 -6.13 6.92 -14.23
CA ARG A 80 -6.42 7.93 -15.24
C ARG A 80 -5.91 7.50 -16.62
N ALA A 81 -4.70 6.93 -16.69
CA ALA A 81 -4.16 6.36 -17.93
C ALA A 81 -5.02 5.19 -18.42
N SER A 82 -5.50 4.32 -17.53
CA SER A 82 -6.39 3.21 -17.86
C SER A 82 -7.75 3.71 -18.37
N ILE A 83 -8.33 4.77 -17.79
CA ILE A 83 -9.54 5.44 -18.29
C ILE A 83 -9.30 6.01 -19.70
N ALA A 84 -8.18 6.67 -19.93
CA ALA A 84 -7.81 7.21 -21.24
C ALA A 84 -7.66 6.09 -22.29
N LEU A 85 -7.07 4.95 -21.93
CA LEU A 85 -7.00 3.76 -22.78
C LEU A 85 -8.40 3.22 -23.10
N GLY A 86 -9.30 3.16 -22.13
CA GLY A 86 -10.70 2.78 -22.36
C GLY A 86 -11.42 3.69 -23.34
N LYS A 87 -11.11 4.99 -23.32
CA LYS A 87 -11.58 5.99 -24.31
C LYS A 87 -10.88 5.91 -25.66
N LYS A 88 -9.96 4.96 -25.85
CA LYS A 88 -9.10 4.83 -27.04
C LYS A 88 -8.17 6.03 -27.29
N ARG A 89 -7.90 6.85 -26.26
CA ARG A 89 -7.01 8.01 -26.30
C ARG A 89 -5.61 7.64 -25.83
N THR A 90 -4.90 6.82 -26.60
CA THR A 90 -3.57 6.32 -26.23
C THR A 90 -2.55 7.46 -26.01
N ALA A 91 -2.62 8.52 -26.83
CA ALA A 91 -1.74 9.68 -26.68
C ALA A 91 -1.92 10.38 -25.33
N GLU A 92 -3.17 10.53 -24.84
CA GLU A 92 -3.46 11.09 -23.51
C GLU A 92 -2.89 10.17 -22.39
N ALA A 93 -3.06 8.86 -22.53
CA ALA A 93 -2.52 7.89 -21.58
C ALA A 93 -0.98 7.91 -21.54
N GLU A 94 -0.29 8.03 -22.66
CA GLU A 94 1.17 8.18 -22.75
C GLU A 94 1.63 9.52 -22.16
N GLN A 95 0.86 10.59 -22.35
CA GLN A 95 1.16 11.89 -21.74
C GLN A 95 1.05 11.84 -20.20
N ILE A 96 0.03 11.17 -19.67
CA ILE A 96 -0.12 10.94 -18.22
C ILE A 96 1.08 10.15 -17.69
N LEU A 97 1.46 9.06 -18.36
CA LEU A 97 2.62 8.24 -17.98
C LEU A 97 3.91 9.07 -17.97
N GLY A 98 4.18 9.83 -19.04
CA GLY A 98 5.38 10.66 -19.15
C GLY A 98 5.45 11.75 -18.08
N ASN A 99 4.33 12.43 -17.79
CA ASN A 99 4.26 13.44 -16.73
C ASN A 99 4.48 12.81 -15.34
N CYS A 100 3.88 11.65 -15.06
CA CYS A 100 4.09 10.94 -13.80
C CYS A 100 5.53 10.45 -13.67
N PHE A 101 6.16 9.98 -14.75
CA PHE A 101 7.57 9.58 -14.74
C PHE A 101 8.51 10.74 -14.36
N VAL A 102 8.34 11.91 -14.99
CA VAL A 102 9.15 13.10 -14.65
C VAL A 102 8.86 13.55 -13.22
N THR A 103 7.61 13.54 -12.79
CA THR A 103 7.26 13.89 -11.40
C THR A 103 7.91 12.95 -10.40
N GLN A 104 7.95 11.64 -10.67
CA GLN A 104 8.66 10.67 -9.81
C GLN A 104 10.16 10.98 -9.72
N LEU A 105 10.80 11.35 -10.82
CA LEU A 105 12.22 11.74 -10.82
C LEU A 105 12.45 13.00 -9.98
N LEU A 106 11.60 14.01 -10.12
CA LEU A 106 11.72 15.25 -9.33
C LEU A 106 11.47 14.99 -7.84
N VAL A 107 10.41 14.24 -7.51
CA VAL A 107 10.11 13.86 -6.13
C VAL A 107 11.25 13.04 -5.54
N SER A 108 11.83 12.09 -6.28
CA SER A 108 12.95 11.30 -5.80
C SER A 108 14.19 12.16 -5.52
N ALA A 109 14.49 13.12 -6.39
CA ALA A 109 15.62 14.06 -6.18
C ALA A 109 15.41 14.91 -4.93
N VAL A 110 14.19 15.44 -4.73
CA VAL A 110 13.86 16.23 -3.54
C VAL A 110 13.95 15.37 -2.28
N LEU A 111 13.35 14.17 -2.28
CA LEU A 111 13.40 13.28 -1.13
C LEU A 111 14.82 12.84 -0.79
N THR A 112 15.64 12.52 -1.81
CA THR A 112 17.06 12.18 -1.62
C THR A 112 17.79 13.36 -0.97
N ALA A 113 17.62 14.57 -1.48
CA ALA A 113 18.25 15.77 -0.92
C ALA A 113 17.81 16.02 0.54
N VAL A 114 16.50 15.96 0.81
CA VAL A 114 15.95 16.13 2.16
C VAL A 114 16.51 15.10 3.12
N VAL A 115 16.50 13.82 2.74
CA VAL A 115 16.98 12.75 3.61
C VAL A 115 18.49 12.86 3.84
N LEU A 116 19.29 13.17 2.83
CA LEU A 116 20.76 13.30 2.99
C LEU A 116 21.15 14.52 3.85
N ILE A 117 20.46 15.66 3.67
CA ILE A 117 20.78 16.91 4.40
C ILE A 117 20.33 16.78 5.88
N TRP A 118 19.14 16.24 6.13
CA TRP A 118 18.55 16.15 7.47
C TRP A 118 18.52 14.73 8.04
N ASN A 119 19.40 13.81 7.59
CA ASN A 119 19.39 12.40 7.98
C ASN A 119 19.32 12.22 9.50
N ARG A 120 20.32 12.70 10.24
CA ARG A 120 20.36 12.54 11.70
C ARG A 120 19.22 13.23 12.43
N PRO A 121 18.87 14.52 12.16
CA PRO A 121 17.72 15.17 12.77
C PRO A 121 16.40 14.42 12.57
N LEU A 122 16.15 13.93 11.36
CA LEU A 122 14.93 13.16 11.05
C LEU A 122 14.91 11.85 11.83
N LEU A 123 16.00 11.08 11.85
CA LEU A 123 16.07 9.83 12.57
C LEU A 123 15.91 10.01 14.09
N LEU A 124 16.50 11.06 14.66
CA LEU A 124 16.28 11.39 16.06
C LEU A 124 14.82 11.76 16.36
N ALA A 125 14.18 12.51 15.47
CA ALA A 125 12.75 12.82 15.59
C ALA A 125 11.86 11.58 15.51
N PHE A 126 12.28 10.54 14.78
CA PHE A 126 11.58 9.25 14.69
C PHE A 126 12.01 8.23 15.77
N GLY A 127 12.82 8.63 16.74
CA GLY A 127 13.10 7.83 17.93
C GLY A 127 14.44 7.09 17.91
N ALA A 128 15.41 7.49 17.08
CA ALA A 128 16.77 6.98 17.20
C ALA A 128 17.40 7.39 18.53
N SER A 129 18.05 6.44 19.21
CA SER A 129 18.85 6.69 20.40
C SER A 129 20.31 6.94 20.07
N SER A 130 21.10 7.40 21.05
CA SER A 130 22.56 7.53 20.90
C SER A 130 23.26 6.23 20.44
N ASN A 131 22.70 5.08 20.79
CA ASN A 131 23.27 3.77 20.43
C ASN A 131 22.84 3.27 19.06
N THR A 132 21.72 3.76 18.52
CA THR A 132 21.15 3.27 17.24
C THR A 132 21.31 4.26 16.09
N ILE A 133 21.60 5.53 16.37
CA ILE A 133 21.65 6.59 15.36
C ILE A 133 22.68 6.33 14.26
N ASP A 134 23.82 5.74 14.58
CA ASP A 134 24.89 5.50 13.61
C ASP A 134 24.49 4.37 12.65
N TYR A 135 23.81 3.32 13.13
CA TYR A 135 23.27 2.24 12.30
C TYR A 135 22.14 2.77 11.40
N SER A 136 21.22 3.54 11.98
CA SER A 136 20.11 4.12 11.23
C SER A 136 20.61 5.09 10.16
N ALA A 137 21.57 5.96 10.48
CA ALA A 137 22.12 6.92 9.55
C ALA A 137 22.93 6.25 8.43
N ALA A 138 23.70 5.21 8.75
CA ALA A 138 24.45 4.42 7.77
C ALA A 138 23.52 3.72 6.77
N TYR A 139 22.43 3.12 7.24
CA TYR A 139 21.39 2.51 6.40
C TYR A 139 20.71 3.57 5.52
N MET A 140 20.24 4.64 6.14
CA MET A 140 19.40 5.63 5.46
C MET A 140 20.16 6.45 4.44
N ASN A 141 21.45 6.71 4.64
CA ASN A 141 22.30 7.39 3.64
C ASN A 141 22.38 6.60 2.32
N LEU A 142 22.59 5.29 2.40
CA LEU A 142 22.63 4.44 1.21
C LEU A 142 21.23 4.28 0.60
N TYR A 143 20.21 4.06 1.42
CA TYR A 143 18.83 3.95 0.97
C TYR A 143 18.36 5.22 0.25
N ALA A 144 18.74 6.40 0.74
CA ALA A 144 18.41 7.68 0.13
C ALA A 144 18.95 7.81 -1.30
N LEU A 145 20.16 7.33 -1.58
CA LEU A 145 20.71 7.29 -2.94
C LEU A 145 19.91 6.37 -3.86
N GLY A 146 19.32 5.32 -3.31
CA GLY A 146 18.45 4.38 -4.02
C GLY A 146 17.00 4.84 -4.16
N THR A 147 16.60 5.96 -3.57
CA THR A 147 15.21 6.45 -3.58
C THR A 147 14.63 6.58 -4.99
N VAL A 148 15.44 6.95 -5.98
CA VAL A 148 15.02 7.03 -7.39
C VAL A 148 14.54 5.68 -7.92
N PHE A 149 15.22 4.59 -7.57
CA PHE A 149 14.82 3.25 -7.99
C PHE A 149 13.52 2.83 -7.31
N VAL A 150 13.36 3.11 -6.02
CA VAL A 150 12.13 2.83 -5.26
C VAL A 150 10.95 3.60 -5.86
N GLN A 151 11.11 4.91 -6.09
CA GLN A 151 10.08 5.77 -6.67
C GLN A 151 9.65 5.28 -8.05
N LEU A 152 10.61 5.00 -8.93
CA LEU A 152 10.31 4.53 -10.28
C LEU A 152 9.73 3.11 -10.29
N THR A 153 10.25 2.20 -9.46
CA THR A 153 9.72 0.83 -9.38
C THR A 153 8.27 0.85 -8.94
N LEU A 154 7.95 1.46 -7.80
CA LEU A 154 6.59 1.47 -7.26
C LEU A 154 5.62 2.29 -8.13
N GLY A 155 6.04 3.50 -8.51
CA GLY A 155 5.19 4.41 -9.28
C GLY A 155 4.91 3.92 -10.71
N MET A 156 5.92 3.40 -11.41
CA MET A 156 5.76 2.97 -12.79
C MET A 156 5.15 1.56 -12.90
N ASN A 157 5.35 0.70 -11.89
CA ASN A 157 4.70 -0.62 -11.84
C ASN A 157 3.16 -0.50 -11.78
N ALA A 158 2.63 0.56 -11.16
CA ALA A 158 1.20 0.84 -11.17
C ALA A 158 0.66 1.00 -12.60
N PHE A 159 1.41 1.63 -13.52
CA PHE A 159 1.03 1.77 -14.92
C PHE A 159 1.09 0.46 -15.70
N ILE A 160 1.99 -0.46 -15.34
CA ILE A 160 2.04 -1.81 -15.94
C ILE A 160 0.78 -2.58 -15.57
N THR A 161 0.43 -2.55 -14.27
CA THR A 161 -0.79 -3.20 -13.77
C THR A 161 -2.06 -2.58 -14.35
N ALA A 162 -2.12 -1.24 -14.48
CA ALA A 162 -3.24 -0.51 -15.04
C ALA A 162 -3.54 -0.84 -16.51
N GLN A 163 -2.55 -1.32 -17.25
CA GLN A 163 -2.72 -1.85 -18.60
C GLN A 163 -3.21 -3.32 -18.61
N GLY A 164 -3.31 -3.96 -17.43
CA GLY A 164 -3.68 -5.37 -17.30
C GLY A 164 -2.50 -6.35 -17.34
N PHE A 165 -1.25 -5.89 -17.31
CA PHE A 165 -0.06 -6.74 -17.26
C PHE A 165 0.37 -7.09 -15.81
N ALA A 166 -0.59 -7.50 -14.97
CA ALA A 166 -0.34 -7.80 -13.55
C ALA A 166 0.78 -8.83 -13.32
N LYS A 167 0.95 -9.82 -14.21
CA LYS A 167 2.06 -10.79 -14.14
C LYS A 167 3.42 -10.12 -14.32
N VAL A 168 3.53 -9.13 -15.22
CA VAL A 168 4.78 -8.39 -15.42
C VAL A 168 5.10 -7.53 -14.20
N GLY A 169 4.06 -6.92 -13.62
CA GLY A 169 4.17 -6.19 -12.36
C GLY A 169 4.62 -7.07 -11.18
N MET A 170 4.05 -8.26 -11.06
CA MET A 170 4.48 -9.25 -10.05
C MET A 170 5.94 -9.67 -10.25
N LEU A 171 6.36 -9.89 -11.50
CA LEU A 171 7.73 -10.28 -11.80
C LEU A 171 8.74 -9.21 -11.38
N SER A 172 8.42 -7.92 -11.46
CA SER A 172 9.31 -6.86 -10.95
C SER A 172 9.55 -7.00 -9.44
N VAL A 173 8.50 -7.31 -8.67
CA VAL A 173 8.61 -7.54 -7.22
C VAL A 173 9.40 -8.81 -6.92
N LEU A 174 9.15 -9.88 -7.68
CA LEU A 174 9.87 -11.15 -7.52
C LEU A 174 11.36 -11.00 -7.82
N ILE A 175 11.74 -10.29 -8.89
CA ILE A 175 13.14 -10.00 -9.24
C ILE A 175 13.82 -9.25 -8.08
N GLY A 176 13.18 -8.21 -7.54
CA GLY A 176 13.71 -7.47 -6.40
C GLY A 176 13.86 -8.34 -5.16
N ALA A 177 12.85 -9.14 -4.84
CA ALA A 177 12.86 -10.01 -3.66
C ALA A 177 13.97 -11.09 -3.74
N VAL A 178 14.08 -11.76 -4.89
CA VAL A 178 15.12 -12.80 -5.10
C VAL A 178 16.51 -12.17 -5.07
N ALA A 179 16.70 -11.04 -5.75
CA ALA A 179 17.98 -10.32 -5.76
C ALA A 179 18.36 -9.86 -4.34
N ASN A 180 17.43 -9.28 -3.57
CA ASN A 180 17.68 -8.85 -2.20
C ASN A 180 18.07 -10.03 -1.30
N THR A 181 17.28 -11.12 -1.31
CA THR A 181 17.55 -12.33 -0.52
C THR A 181 18.92 -12.95 -0.83
N ALA A 182 19.38 -12.84 -2.08
CA ALA A 182 20.70 -13.35 -2.49
C ALA A 182 21.84 -12.38 -2.14
N LEU A 183 21.61 -11.06 -2.27
CA LEU A 183 22.64 -10.04 -2.04
C LEU A 183 22.84 -9.72 -0.56
N ASP A 184 21.80 -9.85 0.28
CA ASP A 184 21.89 -9.59 1.73
C ASP A 184 23.01 -10.43 2.38
N PRO A 185 23.01 -11.78 2.32
CA PRO A 185 24.06 -12.56 2.96
C PRO A 185 25.45 -12.29 2.35
N LEU A 186 25.51 -11.98 1.06
CA LEU A 186 26.77 -11.66 0.39
C LEU A 186 27.39 -10.37 0.93
N PHE A 187 26.61 -9.29 1.05
CA PHE A 187 27.13 -8.01 1.52
C PHE A 187 27.22 -7.93 3.04
N ILE A 188 26.25 -8.48 3.76
CA ILE A 188 26.23 -8.44 5.23
C ILE A 188 27.37 -9.29 5.80
N PHE A 189 27.46 -10.57 5.38
CA PHE A 189 28.39 -11.56 5.96
C PHE A 189 29.62 -11.78 5.09
N GLY A 190 29.48 -11.89 3.75
CA GLY A 190 30.58 -12.15 2.84
C GLY A 190 31.58 -11.00 2.77
N PHE A 191 31.10 -9.77 2.58
CA PHE A 191 31.92 -8.57 2.56
C PHE A 191 32.02 -7.85 3.92
N HIS A 192 31.40 -8.38 4.97
CA HIS A 192 31.40 -7.81 6.34
C HIS A 192 30.94 -6.35 6.42
N MET A 193 30.01 -5.95 5.55
CA MET A 193 29.50 -4.56 5.50
C MET A 193 28.44 -4.27 6.55
N GLY A 194 27.93 -5.29 7.27
CA GLY A 194 26.89 -5.12 8.28
C GLY A 194 25.63 -4.44 7.74
N VAL A 195 25.11 -3.43 8.46
CA VAL A 195 23.89 -2.67 8.09
C VAL A 195 24.03 -1.95 6.74
N ARG A 196 25.24 -1.48 6.39
CA ARG A 196 25.50 -0.86 5.06
C ARG A 196 25.32 -1.88 3.95
N GLY A 197 25.68 -3.15 4.19
CA GLY A 197 25.47 -4.25 3.26
C GLY A 197 24.01 -4.50 2.96
N ALA A 198 23.15 -4.53 3.99
CA ALA A 198 21.70 -4.64 3.84
C ALA A 198 21.11 -3.48 3.01
N ALA A 199 21.51 -2.24 3.32
CA ALA A 199 21.06 -1.08 2.55
C ALA A 199 21.50 -1.16 1.07
N LEU A 200 22.75 -1.55 0.80
CA LEU A 200 23.26 -1.70 -0.55
C LEU A 200 22.53 -2.80 -1.32
N ALA A 201 22.29 -3.95 -0.69
CA ALA A 201 21.52 -5.05 -1.28
C ALA A 201 20.11 -4.59 -1.66
N THR A 202 19.43 -3.86 -0.77
CA THR A 202 18.10 -3.28 -1.04
C THR A 202 18.14 -2.31 -2.23
N VAL A 203 19.10 -1.39 -2.28
CA VAL A 203 19.22 -0.42 -3.38
C VAL A 203 19.47 -1.09 -4.71
N LEU A 204 20.39 -2.07 -4.77
CA LEU A 204 20.70 -2.82 -5.99
C LEU A 204 19.51 -3.66 -6.45
N SER A 205 18.80 -4.31 -5.53
CA SER A 205 17.61 -5.09 -5.82
C SER A 205 16.47 -4.20 -6.39
N GLN A 206 16.27 -3.02 -5.81
CA GLN A 206 15.33 -2.03 -6.35
C GLN A 206 15.79 -1.50 -7.72
N GLY A 207 17.10 -1.36 -7.93
CA GLY A 207 17.67 -1.02 -9.22
C GLY A 207 17.34 -2.06 -10.30
N LEU A 208 17.49 -3.35 -10.00
CA LEU A 208 17.11 -4.44 -10.92
C LEU A 208 15.61 -4.46 -11.22
N SER A 209 14.77 -4.27 -10.20
CA SER A 209 13.32 -4.13 -10.37
C SER A 209 12.98 -2.93 -11.25
N CYS A 210 13.65 -1.79 -11.04
CA CYS A 210 13.48 -0.58 -11.82
C CYS A 210 13.85 -0.80 -13.29
N LEU A 211 14.99 -1.45 -13.56
CA LEU A 211 15.40 -1.80 -14.92
C LEU A 211 14.38 -2.69 -15.62
N TRP A 212 13.79 -3.66 -14.93
CA TRP A 212 12.72 -4.50 -15.46
C TRP A 212 11.49 -3.68 -15.82
N VAL A 213 11.01 -2.84 -14.92
CA VAL A 213 9.83 -1.97 -15.11
C VAL A 213 10.05 -1.02 -16.28
N LEU A 214 11.20 -0.34 -16.34
CA LEU A 214 11.53 0.61 -17.40
C LEU A 214 11.72 -0.10 -18.75
N SER A 215 12.38 -1.26 -18.79
CA SER A 215 12.56 -2.03 -20.04
C SER A 215 11.22 -2.44 -20.63
N PHE A 216 10.23 -2.77 -19.79
CA PHE A 216 8.88 -3.07 -20.25
C PHE A 216 8.17 -1.82 -20.79
N LEU A 217 8.20 -0.69 -20.08
CA LEU A 217 7.51 0.55 -20.48
C LEU A 217 8.17 1.26 -21.66
N LEU A 218 9.44 1.01 -21.94
CA LEU A 218 10.15 1.46 -23.14
C LEU A 218 9.99 0.46 -24.29
N GLY A 219 9.64 -0.77 -24.01
CA GLY A 219 9.56 -1.87 -24.97
C GLY A 219 8.36 -1.79 -25.93
N LYS A 220 8.26 -2.81 -26.80
CA LYS A 220 7.20 -2.92 -27.83
C LYS A 220 5.93 -3.64 -27.34
N LYS A 221 5.99 -4.31 -26.18
CA LYS A 221 4.90 -5.14 -25.62
C LYS A 221 3.87 -4.36 -24.79
N THR A 222 4.22 -3.15 -24.35
CA THR A 222 3.34 -2.26 -23.61
C THR A 222 2.35 -1.51 -24.50
N PHE A 223 1.17 -1.20 -24.00
CA PHE A 223 0.17 -0.41 -24.75
C PHE A 223 0.46 1.10 -24.71
N ILE A 224 1.05 1.57 -23.62
CA ILE A 224 1.50 2.96 -23.45
C ILE A 224 3.00 2.97 -23.17
N ARG A 225 3.71 3.88 -23.81
CA ARG A 225 5.18 3.95 -23.72
C ARG A 225 5.65 5.27 -23.13
N ILE A 226 6.80 5.22 -22.46
CA ILE A 226 7.53 6.42 -22.11
C ILE A 226 8.15 6.98 -23.39
N ARG A 227 7.64 8.13 -23.87
CA ARG A 227 8.14 8.81 -25.06
C ARG A 227 8.78 10.13 -24.68
N ARG A 228 9.89 10.48 -25.33
CA ARG A 228 10.61 11.74 -25.07
C ARG A 228 9.74 12.99 -25.22
N CYS A 229 8.80 12.98 -26.18
CA CYS A 229 7.87 14.10 -26.41
C CYS A 229 6.92 14.35 -25.23
N ASN A 230 6.66 13.34 -24.38
CA ASN A 230 5.75 13.40 -23.25
C ASN A 230 6.43 13.69 -21.90
N LEU A 231 7.76 13.91 -21.89
CA LEU A 231 8.54 14.18 -20.68
C LEU A 231 8.50 15.66 -20.24
N ARG A 232 7.64 16.47 -20.83
CA ARG A 232 7.41 17.86 -20.37
C ARG A 232 6.30 17.87 -19.35
N LEU A 233 6.57 18.51 -18.19
CA LEU A 233 5.58 18.65 -17.12
C LEU A 233 4.46 19.62 -17.54
N HIS A 234 3.23 19.11 -17.49
CA HIS A 234 2.04 19.91 -17.70
C HIS A 234 1.16 19.84 -16.43
N ALA A 235 1.03 21.00 -15.74
CA ALA A 235 0.23 21.08 -14.50
C ALA A 235 -1.20 20.57 -14.68
N LYS A 236 -1.84 20.85 -15.83
CA LYS A 236 -3.19 20.35 -16.16
C LYS A 236 -3.29 18.82 -16.23
N VAL A 237 -2.18 18.11 -16.46
CA VAL A 237 -2.11 16.64 -16.53
C VAL A 237 -1.78 16.06 -15.16
N ILE A 238 -0.77 16.62 -14.48
CA ILE A 238 -0.26 16.04 -13.23
C ILE A 238 -1.12 16.36 -12.01
N LEU A 239 -1.68 17.58 -11.89
CA LEU A 239 -2.48 17.96 -10.72
C LEU A 239 -3.69 17.04 -10.48
N PRO A 240 -4.48 16.65 -11.49
CA PRO A 240 -5.55 15.67 -11.28
C PRO A 240 -5.05 14.27 -10.89
N CYS A 241 -3.83 13.89 -11.29
CA CYS A 241 -3.21 12.64 -10.86
C CYS A 241 -2.82 12.71 -9.38
N LEU A 242 -2.14 13.80 -8.97
CA LEU A 242 -1.78 14.03 -7.57
C LEU A 242 -3.02 14.12 -6.67
N ALA A 243 -4.07 14.80 -7.14
CA ALA A 243 -5.34 14.87 -6.42
C ALA A 243 -5.96 13.47 -6.21
N LEU A 244 -5.89 12.58 -7.19
CA LEU A 244 -6.41 11.21 -7.04
C LEU A 244 -5.55 10.36 -6.13
N GLY A 245 -4.22 10.48 -6.24
CA GLY A 245 -3.26 9.73 -5.41
C GLY A 245 -3.19 10.21 -3.97
N SER A 246 -3.61 11.44 -3.67
CA SER A 246 -3.53 12.02 -2.32
C SER A 246 -4.32 11.22 -1.27
N ALA A 247 -5.39 10.52 -1.65
CA ALA A 247 -6.13 9.66 -0.75
C ALA A 247 -5.26 8.52 -0.21
N LEU A 248 -4.52 7.84 -1.08
CA LEU A 248 -3.61 6.75 -0.69
C LEU A 248 -2.39 7.29 0.06
N PHE A 249 -1.87 8.46 -0.35
CA PHE A 249 -0.81 9.14 0.38
C PHE A 249 -1.23 9.44 1.82
N VAL A 250 -2.40 10.04 2.02
CA VAL A 250 -2.96 10.35 3.34
C VAL A 250 -3.14 9.07 4.17
N MET A 251 -3.65 8.00 3.57
CA MET A 251 -3.83 6.71 4.25
C MET A 251 -2.49 6.15 4.74
N GLN A 252 -1.46 6.13 3.90
CA GLN A 252 -0.14 5.60 4.27
C GLN A 252 0.59 6.50 5.27
N ALA A 253 0.59 7.81 5.04
CA ALA A 253 1.28 8.76 5.91
C ALA A 253 0.63 8.82 7.32
N SER A 254 -0.69 8.63 7.42
CA SER A 254 -1.40 8.65 8.70
C SER A 254 -1.11 7.44 9.60
N GLU A 255 -0.64 6.31 9.05
CA GLU A 255 -0.37 5.10 9.85
C GLU A 255 0.64 5.36 10.98
N SER A 256 1.71 6.11 10.69
CA SER A 256 2.71 6.46 11.71
C SER A 256 2.13 7.32 12.83
N VAL A 257 1.30 8.31 12.48
CA VAL A 257 0.63 9.20 13.46
C VAL A 257 -0.31 8.39 14.35
N ILE A 258 -1.13 7.54 13.74
CA ILE A 258 -2.10 6.69 14.45
C ILE A 258 -1.38 5.72 15.40
N SER A 259 -0.29 5.11 14.94
CA SER A 259 0.53 4.21 15.78
C SER A 259 1.06 4.93 17.02
N VAL A 260 1.56 6.16 16.87
CA VAL A 260 2.01 6.97 18.01
C VAL A 260 0.85 7.28 18.98
N CYS A 261 -0.32 7.65 18.46
CA CYS A 261 -1.51 7.94 19.27
C CYS A 261 -1.98 6.71 20.06
N PHE A 262 -2.03 5.54 19.42
CA PHE A 262 -2.36 4.28 20.10
C PHE A 262 -1.34 3.95 21.18
N ASN A 263 -0.05 3.97 20.88
CA ASN A 263 1.01 3.64 21.83
C ASN A 263 1.01 4.60 23.04
N THR A 264 0.86 5.89 22.80
CA THR A 264 0.78 6.90 23.88
C THR A 264 -0.45 6.67 24.77
N SER A 265 -1.60 6.38 24.19
CA SER A 265 -2.82 6.09 24.96
C SER A 265 -2.72 4.78 25.71
N LEU A 266 -2.15 3.73 25.11
CA LEU A 266 -1.95 2.44 25.75
C LEU A 266 -0.92 2.49 26.87
N LEU A 267 0.14 3.30 26.76
CA LEU A 267 1.08 3.55 27.87
C LEU A 267 0.41 4.30 29.01
N LYS A 268 -0.48 5.26 28.69
CA LYS A 268 -1.18 6.06 29.71
C LYS A 268 -2.20 5.25 30.52
N TYR A 269 -2.97 4.38 29.86
CA TYR A 269 -4.11 3.66 30.45
C TYR A 269 -3.85 2.17 30.70
N GLY A 270 -2.75 1.64 30.20
CA GLY A 270 -2.34 0.24 30.34
C GLY A 270 -0.91 0.11 30.81
N SER A 271 -0.13 -0.68 30.08
CA SER A 271 1.26 -0.98 30.41
C SER A 271 2.05 -1.28 29.13
N ASP A 272 3.35 -1.52 29.26
CA ASP A 272 4.20 -2.02 28.17
C ASP A 272 3.65 -3.30 27.54
N LEU A 273 2.95 -4.12 28.32
CA LEU A 273 2.26 -5.32 27.84
C LEU A 273 1.17 -4.96 26.81
N ALA A 274 0.43 -3.87 27.03
CA ALA A 274 -0.62 -3.40 26.09
C ALA A 274 0.00 -2.88 24.77
N VAL A 275 1.14 -2.20 24.84
CA VAL A 275 1.87 -1.75 23.64
C VAL A 275 2.44 -2.94 22.89
N GLY A 276 2.97 -3.95 23.58
CA GLY A 276 3.43 -5.19 23.00
C GLY A 276 2.29 -5.94 22.28
N ALA A 277 1.12 -6.01 22.93
CA ALA A 277 -0.08 -6.59 22.31
C ALA A 277 -0.48 -5.80 21.06
N MET A 278 -0.50 -4.46 21.07
CA MET A 278 -0.82 -3.62 19.91
C MET A 278 0.09 -3.91 18.72
N THR A 279 1.37 -4.15 18.96
CA THR A 279 2.32 -4.53 17.90
C THR A 279 1.92 -5.84 17.21
N ILE A 280 1.46 -6.82 18.01
CA ILE A 280 0.95 -8.10 17.48
C ILE A 280 -0.34 -7.87 16.68
N LEU A 281 -1.29 -7.11 17.24
CA LEU A 281 -2.58 -6.82 16.61
C LEU A 281 -2.40 -6.14 15.24
N THR A 282 -1.57 -5.11 15.17
CA THR A 282 -1.26 -4.41 13.92
C THR A 282 -0.59 -5.30 12.89
N SER A 283 0.31 -6.20 13.34
CA SER A 283 0.96 -7.17 12.46
C SER A 283 -0.05 -8.16 11.87
N VAL A 284 -0.97 -8.69 12.67
CA VAL A 284 -2.06 -9.57 12.21
C VAL A 284 -2.97 -8.82 11.21
N MET A 285 -3.31 -7.56 11.50
CA MET A 285 -4.11 -6.73 10.59
C MET A 285 -3.40 -6.47 9.26
N GLN A 286 -2.10 -6.15 9.28
CA GLN A 286 -1.33 -5.99 8.05
C GLN A 286 -1.37 -7.26 7.20
N PHE A 287 -1.17 -8.43 7.82
CA PHE A 287 -1.26 -9.71 7.12
C PHE A 287 -2.65 -9.94 6.50
N ALA A 288 -3.71 -9.61 7.22
CA ALA A 288 -5.09 -9.71 6.73
C ALA A 288 -5.36 -8.78 5.53
N MET A 289 -4.72 -7.61 5.50
CA MET A 289 -4.95 -6.59 4.46
C MET A 289 -4.25 -6.89 3.13
N LEU A 290 -3.15 -7.64 3.11
CA LEU A 290 -2.37 -7.88 1.89
C LEU A 290 -3.18 -8.51 0.75
N PRO A 291 -3.95 -9.60 0.95
CA PRO A 291 -4.77 -10.17 -0.11
C PRO A 291 -5.90 -9.23 -0.57
N LEU A 292 -6.49 -8.46 0.35
CA LEU A 292 -7.52 -7.47 0.01
C LEU A 292 -6.95 -6.37 -0.88
N GLN A 293 -5.77 -5.85 -0.57
CA GLN A 293 -5.07 -4.86 -1.38
C GLN A 293 -4.71 -5.42 -2.76
N GLY A 294 -4.19 -6.65 -2.81
CA GLY A 294 -3.87 -7.31 -4.07
C GLY A 294 -5.12 -7.53 -4.94
N LEU A 295 -6.24 -7.95 -4.34
CA LEU A 295 -7.51 -8.12 -5.04
C LEU A 295 -8.01 -6.78 -5.60
N ALA A 296 -7.96 -5.72 -4.80
CA ALA A 296 -8.36 -4.38 -5.18
C ALA A 296 -7.50 -3.82 -6.34
N GLN A 297 -6.18 -3.99 -6.25
CA GLN A 297 -5.25 -3.59 -7.32
C GLN A 297 -5.50 -4.34 -8.62
N GLY A 298 -5.83 -5.64 -8.56
CA GLY A 298 -6.19 -6.43 -9.73
C GLY A 298 -7.53 -6.02 -10.37
N ALA A 299 -8.50 -5.54 -9.58
CA ALA A 299 -9.79 -5.06 -10.05
C ALA A 299 -9.72 -3.67 -10.70
N GLN A 300 -8.78 -2.83 -10.25
CA GLN A 300 -8.64 -1.44 -10.68
C GLN A 300 -8.60 -1.26 -12.22
N PRO A 301 -7.73 -1.94 -12.98
CA PRO A 301 -7.67 -1.77 -14.44
C PRO A 301 -8.97 -2.20 -15.13
N ILE A 302 -9.69 -3.20 -14.60
CA ILE A 302 -10.96 -3.64 -15.16
C ILE A 302 -12.01 -2.53 -15.03
N ILE A 303 -12.12 -1.93 -13.85
CA ILE A 303 -13.10 -0.87 -13.56
C ILE A 303 -12.73 0.40 -14.35
N SER A 304 -11.46 0.85 -14.27
CA SER A 304 -10.98 2.08 -14.92
C SER A 304 -11.12 2.03 -16.44
N TYR A 305 -10.68 0.94 -17.05
CA TYR A 305 -10.78 0.78 -18.50
C TYR A 305 -12.23 0.75 -18.99
N ASN A 306 -13.09 -0.07 -18.35
CA ASN A 306 -14.49 -0.19 -18.76
C ASN A 306 -15.29 1.09 -18.46
N TYR A 307 -14.91 1.86 -17.43
CA TYR A 307 -15.45 3.19 -17.19
C TYR A 307 -15.10 4.15 -18.32
N GLY A 308 -13.84 4.16 -18.75
CA GLY A 308 -13.42 4.95 -19.93
C GLY A 308 -14.11 4.53 -21.22
N ALA A 309 -14.34 3.24 -21.41
CA ALA A 309 -15.01 2.67 -22.59
C ALA A 309 -16.54 2.81 -22.58
N GLY A 310 -17.15 3.41 -21.54
CA GLY A 310 -18.61 3.57 -21.47
C GLY A 310 -19.39 2.30 -21.10
N ASN A 311 -18.72 1.21 -20.68
CA ASN A 311 -19.33 -0.10 -20.42
C ASN A 311 -19.87 -0.21 -18.99
N SER A 312 -20.97 0.48 -18.66
CA SER A 312 -21.53 0.55 -17.31
C SER A 312 -21.89 -0.82 -16.71
N ASN A 313 -22.37 -1.77 -17.51
CA ASN A 313 -22.70 -3.12 -17.05
C ASN A 313 -21.45 -3.87 -16.59
N ARG A 314 -20.33 -3.72 -17.28
CA ARG A 314 -19.06 -4.35 -16.92
C ARG A 314 -18.46 -3.72 -15.66
N VAL A 315 -18.57 -2.40 -15.50
CA VAL A 315 -18.17 -1.68 -14.30
C VAL A 315 -18.95 -2.19 -13.09
N ARG A 316 -20.30 -2.27 -13.20
CA ARG A 316 -21.16 -2.81 -12.12
C ARG A 316 -20.80 -4.24 -11.76
N ARG A 317 -20.58 -5.09 -12.76
CA ARG A 317 -20.26 -6.52 -12.54
C ARG A 317 -18.87 -6.66 -11.90
N ALA A 318 -17.87 -5.88 -12.34
CA ALA A 318 -16.53 -5.88 -11.75
C ALA A 318 -16.57 -5.43 -10.28
N TYR A 319 -17.28 -4.34 -9.97
CA TYR A 319 -17.48 -3.89 -8.61
C TYR A 319 -18.19 -4.94 -7.73
N ARG A 320 -19.28 -5.55 -8.23
CA ARG A 320 -20.00 -6.58 -7.46
C ARG A 320 -19.09 -7.76 -7.12
N LEU A 321 -18.31 -8.25 -8.08
CA LEU A 321 -17.38 -9.35 -7.85
C LEU A 321 -16.26 -8.95 -6.89
N LEU A 322 -15.68 -7.75 -7.04
CA LEU A 322 -14.70 -7.21 -6.10
C LEU A 322 -15.28 -7.15 -4.68
N LEU A 323 -16.48 -6.57 -4.53
CA LEU A 323 -17.17 -6.48 -3.24
C LEU A 323 -17.41 -7.86 -2.63
N THR A 324 -17.96 -8.80 -3.41
CA THR A 324 -18.25 -10.15 -2.93
C THR A 324 -16.98 -10.86 -2.46
N TYR A 325 -15.92 -10.87 -3.28
CA TYR A 325 -14.68 -11.54 -2.92
C TYR A 325 -13.98 -10.87 -1.73
N SER A 326 -13.98 -9.53 -1.67
CA SER A 326 -13.40 -8.80 -0.54
C SER A 326 -14.15 -9.05 0.76
N VAL A 327 -15.48 -9.05 0.73
CA VAL A 327 -16.30 -9.31 1.92
C VAL A 327 -16.19 -10.77 2.34
N CYS A 328 -16.28 -11.73 1.41
CA CYS A 328 -16.13 -13.15 1.73
C CYS A 328 -14.76 -13.44 2.37
N TYR A 329 -13.68 -12.89 1.81
CA TYR A 329 -12.34 -13.04 2.37
C TYR A 329 -12.24 -12.40 3.75
N ALA A 330 -12.70 -11.15 3.90
CA ALA A 330 -12.62 -10.41 5.17
C ALA A 330 -13.44 -11.07 6.28
N MET A 331 -14.64 -11.56 5.96
CA MET A 331 -15.48 -12.31 6.89
C MET A 331 -14.84 -13.64 7.29
N LEU A 332 -14.29 -14.39 6.32
CA LEU A 332 -13.61 -15.67 6.60
C LEU A 332 -12.40 -15.42 7.52
N PHE A 333 -11.57 -14.44 7.21
CA PHE A 333 -10.38 -14.14 8.00
C PHE A 333 -10.75 -13.63 9.40
N CYS A 334 -11.76 -12.76 9.50
CA CYS A 334 -12.33 -12.32 10.77
C CYS A 334 -12.80 -13.52 11.62
N LEU A 335 -13.56 -14.43 11.01
CA LEU A 335 -14.04 -15.63 11.70
C LEU A 335 -12.88 -16.51 12.20
N LEU A 336 -11.86 -16.71 11.40
CA LEU A 336 -10.66 -17.46 11.79
C LEU A 336 -9.97 -16.84 13.00
N ILE A 337 -9.81 -15.52 13.04
CA ILE A 337 -9.22 -14.81 14.19
C ILE A 337 -10.15 -14.95 15.42
N GLN A 338 -11.45 -14.79 15.26
CA GLN A 338 -12.40 -14.90 16.36
C GLN A 338 -12.42 -16.30 17.00
N LEU A 339 -12.28 -17.35 16.18
CA LEU A 339 -12.24 -18.74 16.65
C LEU A 339 -10.87 -19.12 17.23
N PHE A 340 -9.78 -18.70 16.58
CA PHE A 340 -8.41 -19.12 16.89
C PHE A 340 -7.45 -17.96 17.19
N PRO A 341 -7.80 -16.99 18.07
CA PRO A 341 -6.96 -15.82 18.31
C PRO A 341 -5.56 -16.19 18.86
N GLY A 342 -5.51 -17.29 19.63
CA GLY A 342 -4.24 -17.78 20.19
C GLY A 342 -3.25 -18.27 19.14
N VAL A 343 -3.72 -18.85 18.04
CA VAL A 343 -2.85 -19.30 16.94
C VAL A 343 -2.20 -18.11 16.28
N PHE A 344 -2.98 -17.06 15.96
CA PHE A 344 -2.45 -15.84 15.35
C PHE A 344 -1.48 -15.09 16.25
N ALA A 345 -1.78 -14.99 17.55
CA ALA A 345 -0.90 -14.33 18.50
C ALA A 345 0.40 -15.14 18.75
N ALA A 346 0.32 -16.47 18.79
CA ALA A 346 1.47 -17.35 19.01
C ALA A 346 2.50 -17.33 17.87
N ILE A 347 2.12 -16.87 16.65
CA ILE A 347 3.08 -16.63 15.56
C ILE A 347 4.11 -15.56 15.94
N PHE A 348 3.72 -14.59 16.78
CA PHE A 348 4.55 -13.41 17.10
C PHE A 348 5.20 -13.46 18.48
N THR A 349 4.68 -14.27 19.41
CA THR A 349 5.23 -14.35 20.76
C THR A 349 5.06 -15.73 21.39
N SER A 350 6.08 -16.16 22.13
CA SER A 350 6.04 -17.33 23.00
C SER A 350 5.82 -16.96 24.47
N ASN A 351 5.79 -15.66 24.81
CA ASN A 351 5.56 -15.21 26.19
C ASN A 351 4.09 -15.47 26.58
N ALA A 352 3.89 -16.31 27.60
CA ALA A 352 2.56 -16.75 28.04
C ALA A 352 1.67 -15.60 28.55
N GLU A 353 2.26 -14.63 29.25
CA GLU A 353 1.54 -13.47 29.79
C GLU A 353 1.06 -12.55 28.65
N LEU A 354 1.95 -12.21 27.72
CA LEU A 354 1.61 -11.41 26.54
C LEU A 354 0.58 -12.12 25.66
N LEU A 355 0.71 -13.44 25.49
CA LEU A 355 -0.24 -14.24 24.72
C LEU A 355 -1.63 -14.24 25.37
N ALA A 356 -1.71 -14.41 26.69
CA ALA A 356 -2.96 -14.39 27.44
C ALA A 356 -3.67 -13.03 27.34
N PHE A 357 -2.90 -11.93 27.42
CA PHE A 357 -3.41 -10.57 27.27
C PHE A 357 -3.86 -10.28 25.83
N THR A 358 -3.07 -10.70 24.84
CA THR A 358 -3.30 -10.41 23.41
C THR A 358 -4.56 -11.08 22.86
N LYS A 359 -4.88 -12.32 23.28
CA LYS A 359 -6.03 -13.09 22.77
C LYS A 359 -7.36 -12.33 22.82
N PRO A 360 -7.83 -11.82 23.97
CA PRO A 360 -9.08 -11.07 24.05
C PRO A 360 -9.00 -9.74 23.30
N MET A 361 -7.85 -9.05 23.34
CA MET A 361 -7.66 -7.78 22.65
C MET A 361 -7.71 -7.95 21.12
N LEU A 362 -7.15 -9.05 20.59
CA LEU A 362 -7.19 -9.38 19.18
C LEU A 362 -8.64 -9.59 18.71
N ARG A 363 -9.46 -10.28 19.47
CA ARG A 363 -10.89 -10.45 19.16
C ARG A 363 -11.62 -9.12 19.06
N ILE A 364 -11.37 -8.20 20.01
CA ILE A 364 -12.01 -6.90 20.03
C ILE A 364 -11.54 -6.05 18.85
N TYR A 365 -10.25 -5.93 18.67
CA TYR A 365 -9.63 -5.08 17.66
C TYR A 365 -10.04 -5.48 16.23
N THR A 366 -10.20 -6.78 15.96
CA THR A 366 -10.56 -7.30 14.64
C THR A 366 -12.06 -7.54 14.44
N LEU A 367 -12.91 -7.12 15.38
CA LEU A 367 -14.36 -7.39 15.33
C LEU A 367 -15.02 -6.85 14.05
N ALA A 368 -14.61 -5.67 13.59
CA ALA A 368 -15.13 -5.03 12.38
C ALA A 368 -14.40 -5.43 11.09
N LEU A 369 -13.35 -6.26 11.17
CA LEU A 369 -12.55 -6.66 10.02
C LEU A 369 -13.40 -7.24 8.88
N GLY A 370 -14.45 -8.02 9.20
CA GLY A 370 -15.36 -8.56 8.20
C GLY A 370 -16.04 -7.50 7.33
N LEU A 371 -16.33 -6.33 7.89
CA LEU A 371 -16.93 -5.21 7.17
C LEU A 371 -15.90 -4.44 6.33
N PHE A 372 -14.62 -4.56 6.65
CA PHE A 372 -13.55 -3.83 5.99
C PHE A 372 -13.39 -4.16 4.50
N GLY A 373 -13.86 -5.35 4.09
CA GLY A 373 -13.98 -5.71 2.67
C GLY A 373 -14.83 -4.72 1.86
N ILE A 374 -15.88 -4.15 2.47
CA ILE A 374 -16.73 -3.11 1.86
C ILE A 374 -15.91 -1.82 1.68
N GLN A 375 -15.19 -1.41 2.73
CA GLN A 375 -14.34 -0.21 2.71
C GLN A 375 -13.34 -0.26 1.57
N ILE A 376 -12.59 -1.35 1.44
CA ILE A 376 -11.56 -1.55 0.39
C ILE A 376 -12.19 -1.53 -1.01
N ALA A 377 -13.30 -2.26 -1.21
CA ALA A 377 -13.97 -2.33 -2.50
C ALA A 377 -14.50 -0.95 -2.95
N CYS A 378 -15.12 -0.19 -2.05
CA CYS A 378 -15.62 1.15 -2.34
C CYS A 378 -14.48 2.15 -2.60
N GLN A 379 -13.46 2.17 -1.73
CA GLN A 379 -12.31 3.06 -1.85
C GLN A 379 -11.56 2.84 -3.17
N MET A 380 -11.27 1.59 -3.50
CA MET A 380 -10.60 1.25 -4.76
C MET A 380 -11.46 1.63 -5.98
N THR A 381 -12.77 1.45 -5.89
CA THR A 381 -13.67 1.81 -6.99
C THR A 381 -13.71 3.34 -7.19
N PHE A 382 -13.72 4.15 -6.13
CA PHE A 382 -13.59 5.60 -6.26
C PHE A 382 -12.30 6.00 -6.98
N THR A 383 -11.18 5.41 -6.61
CA THR A 383 -9.89 5.61 -7.28
C THR A 383 -9.94 5.17 -8.74
N ALA A 384 -10.50 4.00 -9.02
CA ALA A 384 -10.62 3.46 -10.37
C ALA A 384 -11.53 4.29 -11.28
N LEU A 385 -12.55 4.96 -10.74
CA LEU A 385 -13.44 5.88 -11.45
C LEU A 385 -12.83 7.29 -11.63
N GLY A 386 -11.67 7.56 -11.02
CA GLY A 386 -11.03 8.87 -11.03
C GLY A 386 -11.72 9.91 -10.13
N ASN A 387 -12.56 9.48 -9.17
CA ASN A 387 -13.24 10.37 -8.23
C ASN A 387 -12.33 10.70 -7.03
N ALA A 388 -11.42 11.66 -7.23
CA ALA A 388 -10.47 12.11 -6.22
C ALA A 388 -11.16 12.64 -4.96
N LYS A 389 -12.24 13.43 -5.11
CA LYS A 389 -12.96 14.05 -3.97
C LYS A 389 -13.52 12.98 -3.03
N ALA A 390 -14.28 12.02 -3.57
CA ALA A 390 -14.84 10.94 -2.75
C ALA A 390 -13.75 10.08 -2.12
N SER A 391 -12.68 9.78 -2.85
CA SER A 391 -11.55 8.99 -2.37
C SER A 391 -10.85 9.65 -1.18
N ILE A 392 -10.58 10.96 -1.24
CA ILE A 392 -9.96 11.74 -0.16
C ILE A 392 -10.90 11.84 1.04
N ILE A 393 -12.18 12.16 0.81
CA ILE A 393 -13.18 12.27 1.90
C ILE A 393 -13.23 10.97 2.71
N VAL A 394 -13.28 9.82 2.04
CA VAL A 394 -13.31 8.51 2.72
C VAL A 394 -12.02 8.25 3.51
N ALA A 395 -10.86 8.57 2.94
CA ALA A 395 -9.58 8.38 3.61
C ALA A 395 -9.43 9.26 4.86
N VAL A 396 -9.76 10.55 4.75
CA VAL A 396 -9.68 11.52 5.86
C VAL A 396 -10.73 11.21 6.93
N MET A 397 -11.96 10.87 6.51
CA MET A 397 -13.06 10.53 7.44
C MET A 397 -12.64 9.39 8.36
N ARG A 398 -12.15 8.27 7.80
CA ARG A 398 -11.79 7.10 8.59
C ARG A 398 -10.63 7.37 9.56
N LYS A 399 -9.54 7.98 9.09
CA LYS A 399 -8.29 8.08 9.83
C LYS A 399 -8.26 9.29 10.79
N PHE A 400 -8.65 10.46 10.32
CA PHE A 400 -8.51 11.71 11.07
C PHE A 400 -9.80 12.12 11.80
N ILE A 401 -10.97 11.90 11.22
CA ILE A 401 -12.24 12.36 11.81
C ILE A 401 -12.82 11.31 12.76
N LEU A 402 -12.68 10.02 12.44
CA LEU A 402 -13.23 8.95 13.28
C LEU A 402 -12.17 8.33 14.19
N LEU A 403 -11.14 7.69 13.63
CA LEU A 403 -10.22 6.88 14.42
C LEU A 403 -9.40 7.71 15.42
N LEU A 404 -8.77 8.78 14.96
CA LEU A 404 -7.89 9.58 15.82
C LEU A 404 -8.62 10.18 17.02
N PRO A 405 -9.80 10.80 16.90
CA PRO A 405 -10.55 11.25 18.08
C PRO A 405 -11.04 10.09 18.96
N LEU A 406 -11.48 8.97 18.36
CA LEU A 406 -11.98 7.82 19.14
C LEU A 406 -10.90 7.19 20.02
N ILE A 407 -9.62 7.18 19.61
CA ILE A 407 -8.52 6.69 20.45
C ILE A 407 -8.50 7.43 21.81
N TYR A 408 -8.77 8.73 21.81
CA TYR A 408 -8.78 9.54 23.03
C TYR A 408 -10.16 9.59 23.73
N MET A 409 -11.26 9.48 22.97
CA MET A 409 -12.61 9.56 23.52
C MET A 409 -13.08 8.25 24.16
N MET A 410 -12.71 7.10 23.60
CA MET A 410 -13.19 5.80 24.07
C MET A 410 -12.88 5.51 25.55
N PRO A 411 -11.70 5.86 26.11
CA PRO A 411 -11.45 5.73 27.54
C PRO A 411 -12.38 6.55 28.44
N HIS A 412 -12.95 7.64 27.93
CA HIS A 412 -13.92 8.45 28.66
C HIS A 412 -15.36 7.92 28.53
N LEU A 413 -15.65 7.20 27.45
CA LEU A 413 -16.97 6.59 27.19
C LEU A 413 -17.12 5.22 27.86
N TYR A 414 -16.04 4.43 27.89
CA TYR A 414 -16.01 3.10 28.49
C TYR A 414 -14.99 3.05 29.61
N THR A 415 -15.45 3.39 30.83
CA THR A 415 -14.59 3.55 32.02
C THR A 415 -14.33 2.26 32.78
N ALA A 416 -15.01 1.16 32.43
CA ALA A 416 -14.86 -0.12 33.13
C ALA A 416 -13.47 -0.76 32.92
N ASP A 417 -12.87 -0.56 31.73
CA ASP A 417 -11.51 -1.00 31.40
C ASP A 417 -10.94 -0.03 30.36
N LEU A 418 -10.11 0.89 30.83
CA LEU A 418 -9.57 1.96 30.00
C LEU A 418 -8.64 1.45 28.89
N THR A 419 -7.87 0.42 29.19
CA THR A 419 -6.99 -0.22 28.19
C THR A 419 -7.79 -0.85 27.07
N LYS A 420 -8.82 -1.61 27.42
CA LYS A 420 -9.74 -2.23 26.47
C LYS A 420 -10.49 -1.20 25.65
N ALA A 421 -10.87 -0.07 26.25
CA ALA A 421 -11.50 1.04 25.57
C ALA A 421 -10.64 1.59 24.41
N VAL A 422 -9.33 1.72 24.61
CA VAL A 422 -8.41 2.15 23.54
C VAL A 422 -8.43 1.17 22.37
N PHE A 423 -8.40 -0.15 22.61
CA PHE A 423 -8.48 -1.15 21.56
C PHE A 423 -9.84 -1.15 20.83
N MET A 424 -10.93 -0.77 21.49
CA MET A 424 -12.25 -0.65 20.89
C MET A 424 -12.38 0.53 19.92
N ALA A 425 -11.45 1.49 19.94
CA ALA A 425 -11.48 2.63 19.03
C ALA A 425 -11.44 2.20 17.55
N GLU A 426 -10.62 1.20 17.19
CA GLU A 426 -10.50 0.72 15.82
C GLU A 426 -11.80 0.11 15.28
N PRO A 427 -12.43 -0.91 15.89
CA PRO A 427 -13.65 -1.48 15.37
C PRO A 427 -14.83 -0.48 15.34
N VAL A 428 -14.91 0.43 16.30
CA VAL A 428 -15.96 1.48 16.29
C VAL A 428 -15.73 2.44 15.12
N ALA A 429 -14.49 2.89 14.92
CA ALA A 429 -14.14 3.74 13.78
C ALA A 429 -14.44 3.03 12.45
N ASP A 430 -14.11 1.75 12.33
CA ASP A 430 -14.31 0.98 11.13
C ASP A 430 -15.80 0.80 10.79
N VAL A 431 -16.65 0.49 11.76
CA VAL A 431 -18.10 0.39 11.55
C VAL A 431 -18.68 1.72 11.05
N LEU A 432 -18.33 2.83 11.71
CA LEU A 432 -18.78 4.17 11.32
C LEU A 432 -18.24 4.56 9.93
N ALA A 433 -16.97 4.27 9.65
CA ALA A 433 -16.35 4.55 8.36
C ALA A 433 -16.99 3.74 7.23
N VAL A 434 -17.26 2.46 7.45
CA VAL A 434 -17.93 1.60 6.45
C VAL A 434 -19.36 2.08 6.18
N ALA A 435 -20.11 2.44 7.21
CA ALA A 435 -21.46 3.00 7.06
C ALA A 435 -21.42 4.30 6.23
N PHE A 436 -20.55 5.25 6.60
CA PHE A 436 -20.37 6.49 5.85
C PHE A 436 -19.94 6.24 4.40
N THR A 437 -18.94 5.38 4.20
CA THR A 437 -18.43 5.04 2.86
C THR A 437 -19.48 4.38 2.01
N GLY A 438 -20.29 3.48 2.57
CA GLY A 438 -21.38 2.81 1.86
C GLY A 438 -22.45 3.79 1.36
N VAL A 439 -22.85 4.74 2.22
CA VAL A 439 -23.82 5.79 1.85
C VAL A 439 -23.24 6.70 0.75
N LEU A 440 -22.02 7.21 0.93
CA LEU A 440 -21.37 8.07 -0.06
C LEU A 440 -21.20 7.32 -1.39
N PHE A 441 -20.80 6.06 -1.32
CA PHE A 441 -20.61 5.21 -2.50
C PHE A 441 -21.90 5.01 -3.29
N PHE A 442 -23.02 4.77 -2.61
CA PHE A 442 -24.31 4.58 -3.26
C PHE A 442 -24.69 5.77 -4.14
N PHE A 443 -24.49 7.00 -3.65
CA PHE A 443 -24.81 8.21 -4.40
C PHE A 443 -23.80 8.49 -5.51
N GLU A 444 -22.52 8.50 -5.19
CA GLU A 444 -21.46 8.86 -6.14
C GLU A 444 -21.29 7.82 -7.25
N PHE A 445 -21.42 6.53 -6.94
CA PHE A 445 -21.35 5.46 -7.93
C PHE A 445 -22.51 5.53 -8.93
N ARG A 446 -23.73 5.79 -8.45
CA ARG A 446 -24.88 6.00 -9.34
C ARG A 446 -24.69 7.22 -10.25
N LYS A 447 -24.19 8.32 -9.70
CA LYS A 447 -23.87 9.54 -10.44
C LYS A 447 -22.81 9.26 -11.52
N ALA A 448 -21.73 8.60 -11.16
CA ALA A 448 -20.66 8.23 -12.10
C ALA A 448 -21.18 7.36 -13.24
N LEU A 449 -22.01 6.36 -12.95
CA LEU A 449 -22.57 5.48 -13.98
C LEU A 449 -23.57 6.20 -14.91
N ARG A 450 -24.31 7.21 -14.42
CA ARG A 450 -25.20 8.04 -15.25
C ARG A 450 -24.43 9.00 -16.16
N ALA A 451 -23.27 9.46 -15.71
CA ALA A 451 -22.42 10.37 -16.47
C ALA A 451 -21.60 9.65 -17.58
N MET A 452 -21.62 8.32 -17.61
CA MET A 452 -20.92 7.55 -18.65
C MET A 452 -21.59 7.79 -20.02
N PRO A 453 -20.79 8.02 -21.09
CA PRO A 453 -21.34 8.05 -22.43
C PRO A 453 -22.04 6.71 -22.73
N LYS A 454 -23.26 6.78 -23.28
CA LYS A 454 -23.98 5.58 -23.68
C LYS A 454 -23.13 4.89 -24.75
N SER A 455 -22.75 3.64 -24.52
CA SER A 455 -22.09 2.81 -25.53
C SER A 455 -22.96 2.82 -26.78
N GLU A 456 -22.43 3.33 -27.90
CA GLU A 456 -23.05 3.09 -29.21
C GLU A 456 -23.17 1.57 -29.35
N LYS A 457 -24.40 1.08 -29.38
CA LYS A 457 -24.68 -0.29 -29.77
C LYS A 457 -24.10 -0.45 -31.20
N LYS A 458 -22.99 -1.17 -31.31
CA LYS A 458 -22.67 -1.73 -32.64
C LYS A 458 -23.82 -2.65 -33.02
N SER A 459 -24.69 -2.15 -33.91
CA SER A 459 -25.64 -2.95 -34.66
C SER A 459 -24.89 -3.98 -35.50
#